data_3cd47cebb0044460d8eb5c5068aecf66
#
_entry.id   3cd47cebb0044460d8eb5c5068aecf66
#
_cell.length_a   1.000
_cell.length_b   1.000
_cell.length_c   1.000
_cell.angle_alpha   90.00
_cell.angle_beta   90.00
_cell.angle_gamma   90.00
#
_symmetry.space_group_name_H-M   'P 1'
#
loop_
_entity.id
_entity.type
_entity.pdbx_description
1 polymer ?
#
loop_
_entity_poly.entity_id
_entity_poly.type
_entity_poly.pdbx_seq_one_letter_code
_entity_poly.pdbx_strand_id
1 'polypeptide(L)'
;AYNLVNRTSVLRNVELPAMVLGIPPAERRRKALELLRLMGLEDKAHRKPVELSGGEQQRVAIARALINDPALVLADEPTGNLDSKTGRSIFELLRRLCRERGATVVVVTHNLELAAMTDRIVHLRDGRIVREEVVEG
;
A
#
# COMPACT_ATOMS: atom_id res chain seq x y z
N ALA A 1 -5.74 -4.79 10.98
CA ALA A 1 -4.77 -5.76 10.53
C ALA A 1 -4.45 -5.55 9.06
N TYR A 2 -3.19 -5.63 8.72
CA TYR A 2 -2.75 -5.40 7.33
C TYR A 2 -2.50 -6.72 6.60
N ASN A 3 -3.00 -7.81 7.16
CA ASN A 3 -2.88 -9.16 6.60
C ASN A 3 -1.43 -9.62 6.37
N LEU A 4 -0.50 -9.10 7.15
CA LEU A 4 0.88 -9.54 7.11
C LEU A 4 1.04 -10.87 7.84
N VAL A 5 1.93 -11.71 7.33
CA VAL A 5 2.24 -13.00 7.94
C VAL A 5 3.24 -12.80 9.07
N ASN A 6 2.77 -12.95 10.30
CA ASN A 6 3.59 -12.67 11.51
C ASN A 6 4.66 -13.71 11.81
N ARG A 7 4.59 -14.89 11.17
CA ARG A 7 5.57 -15.97 11.38
C ARG A 7 6.87 -15.78 10.62
N THR A 8 6.89 -14.87 9.66
CA THR A 8 8.03 -14.65 8.80
C THR A 8 8.45 -13.19 8.80
N SER A 9 9.59 -12.90 8.19
CA SER A 9 10.16 -11.55 8.19
C SER A 9 9.36 -10.57 7.33
N VAL A 10 9.62 -9.29 7.57
CA VAL A 10 9.13 -8.18 6.74
C VAL A 10 9.53 -8.40 5.27
N LEU A 11 10.79 -8.75 5.03
CA LEU A 11 11.29 -9.02 3.68
C LEU A 11 10.49 -10.14 2.98
N ARG A 12 10.28 -11.26 3.67
CA ARG A 12 9.52 -12.38 3.12
C ARG A 12 8.07 -12.00 2.82
N ASN A 13 7.47 -11.18 3.68
CA ASN A 13 6.11 -10.67 3.42
C ASN A 13 6.04 -9.93 2.09
N VAL A 14 7.01 -9.06 1.82
CA VAL A 14 7.05 -8.30 0.57
C VAL A 14 7.29 -9.23 -0.63
N GLU A 15 8.11 -10.26 -0.47
CA GLU A 15 8.43 -11.22 -1.54
C GLU A 15 7.27 -12.13 -1.91
N LEU A 16 6.29 -12.37 -1.01
CA LEU A 16 5.25 -13.38 -1.19
C LEU A 16 4.56 -13.37 -2.56
N PRO A 17 4.05 -12.24 -3.07
CA PRO A 17 3.40 -12.26 -4.38
C PRO A 17 4.35 -12.63 -5.53
N ALA A 18 5.61 -12.27 -5.42
CA ALA A 18 6.63 -12.63 -6.42
C ALA A 18 6.97 -14.12 -6.35
N MET A 19 6.95 -14.71 -5.15
CA MET A 19 7.13 -16.16 -4.98
C MET A 19 6.02 -16.93 -5.69
N VAL A 20 4.78 -16.47 -5.57
CA VAL A 20 3.63 -17.10 -6.22
C VAL A 20 3.78 -17.11 -7.75
N LEU A 21 4.36 -16.03 -8.31
CA LEU A 21 4.61 -15.94 -9.75
C LEU A 21 5.86 -16.72 -10.20
N GLY A 22 6.58 -17.35 -9.28
CA GLY A 22 7.79 -18.09 -9.63
C GLY A 22 9.00 -17.23 -9.93
N ILE A 23 9.02 -15.98 -9.48
CA ILE A 23 10.18 -15.09 -9.66
C ILE A 23 11.38 -15.69 -8.88
N PRO A 24 12.56 -15.79 -9.51
CA PRO A 24 13.74 -16.37 -8.84
C PRO A 24 14.12 -15.64 -7.54
N PRO A 25 14.63 -16.37 -6.54
CA PRO A 25 14.92 -15.79 -5.22
C PRO A 25 15.80 -14.53 -5.23
N ALA A 26 16.86 -14.51 -6.04
CA ALA A 26 17.74 -13.35 -6.10
C ALA A 26 17.05 -12.12 -6.65
N GLU A 27 16.22 -12.27 -7.67
CA GLU A 27 15.48 -11.18 -8.30
C GLU A 27 14.40 -10.63 -7.38
N ARG A 28 13.58 -11.52 -6.78
CA ARG A 28 12.52 -11.05 -5.88
C ARG A 28 13.07 -10.40 -4.62
N ARG A 29 14.19 -10.89 -4.08
CA ARG A 29 14.85 -10.27 -2.92
C ARG A 29 15.33 -8.86 -3.26
N ARG A 30 15.95 -8.68 -4.40
CA ARG A 30 16.41 -7.38 -4.86
C ARG A 30 15.25 -6.39 -4.99
N LYS A 31 14.17 -6.81 -5.62
CA LYS A 31 12.97 -5.98 -5.78
C LYS A 31 12.35 -5.63 -4.43
N ALA A 32 12.26 -6.59 -3.53
CA ALA A 32 11.68 -6.39 -2.20
C ALA A 32 12.52 -5.42 -1.37
N LEU A 33 13.84 -5.55 -1.37
CA LEU A 33 14.74 -4.65 -0.66
C LEU A 33 14.67 -3.23 -1.21
N GLU A 34 14.58 -3.09 -2.53
CA GLU A 34 14.42 -1.78 -3.17
C GLU A 34 13.13 -1.10 -2.70
N LEU A 35 12.01 -1.83 -2.69
CA LEU A 35 10.74 -1.30 -2.20
C LEU A 35 10.79 -0.94 -0.71
N LEU A 36 11.39 -1.78 0.11
CA LEU A 36 11.57 -1.49 1.54
C LEU A 36 12.43 -0.24 1.76
N ARG A 37 13.44 -0.05 0.93
CA ARG A 37 14.26 1.16 0.99
C ARG A 37 13.43 2.41 0.67
N LEU A 38 12.57 2.35 -0.35
CA LEU A 38 11.65 3.44 -0.68
C LEU A 38 10.68 3.76 0.46
N MET A 39 10.34 2.75 1.27
CA MET A 39 9.48 2.91 2.45
C MET A 39 10.23 3.37 3.69
N GLY A 40 11.57 3.48 3.63
CA GLY A 40 12.38 3.78 4.80
C GLY A 40 12.53 2.62 5.77
N LEU A 41 12.34 1.39 5.32
CA LEU A 41 12.30 0.19 6.17
C LEU A 41 13.39 -0.82 5.85
N GLU A 42 14.40 -0.46 5.08
CA GLU A 42 15.47 -1.38 4.69
C GLU A 42 16.17 -2.01 5.90
N ASP A 43 16.42 -1.22 6.93
CA ASP A 43 17.06 -1.68 8.18
C ASP A 43 16.16 -2.60 9.02
N LYS A 44 14.88 -2.71 8.68
CA LYS A 44 13.91 -3.56 9.37
C LYS A 44 13.48 -4.78 8.57
N ALA A 45 14.18 -5.07 7.48
CA ALA A 45 13.84 -6.16 6.56
C ALA A 45 13.79 -7.54 7.24
N HIS A 46 14.62 -7.77 8.24
CA HIS A 46 14.71 -9.06 8.94
C HIS A 46 13.87 -9.13 10.21
N ARG A 47 13.14 -8.08 10.55
CA ARG A 47 12.20 -8.08 11.66
C ARG A 47 10.90 -8.77 11.28
N LYS A 48 10.12 -9.14 12.29
CA LYS A 48 8.77 -9.65 12.07
C LYS A 48 7.78 -8.49 12.13
N PRO A 49 6.65 -8.60 11.40
CA PRO A 49 5.65 -7.51 11.38
C PRO A 49 5.17 -7.06 12.75
N VAL A 50 5.05 -7.99 13.71
CA VAL A 50 4.60 -7.68 15.07
C VAL A 50 5.55 -6.71 15.80
N GLU A 51 6.81 -6.61 15.35
CA GLU A 51 7.80 -5.71 15.94
C GLU A 51 7.73 -4.28 15.39
N LEU A 52 6.81 -4.03 14.46
CA LEU A 52 6.67 -2.75 13.74
C LEU A 52 5.47 -1.96 14.24
N SER A 53 5.55 -0.63 14.11
CA SER A 53 4.39 0.24 14.34
C SER A 53 3.30 0.00 13.29
N GLY A 54 2.09 0.49 13.55
CA GLY A 54 0.99 0.38 12.58
C GLY A 54 1.31 1.03 11.24
N GLY A 55 1.91 2.22 11.24
CA GLY A 55 2.33 2.89 10.02
C GLY A 55 3.41 2.13 9.27
N GLU A 56 4.36 1.55 9.98
CA GLU A 56 5.39 0.71 9.37
C GLU A 56 4.80 -0.56 8.76
N GLN A 57 3.87 -1.21 9.46
CA GLN A 57 3.16 -2.38 8.92
C GLN A 57 2.41 -2.05 7.64
N GLN A 58 1.76 -0.89 7.60
CA GLN A 58 1.06 -0.45 6.39
C GLN A 58 2.02 -0.18 5.24
N ARG A 59 3.19 0.38 5.51
CA ARG A 59 4.23 0.54 4.48
C ARG A 59 4.71 -0.80 3.94
N VAL A 60 4.85 -1.80 4.78
CA VAL A 60 5.18 -3.16 4.33
C VAL A 60 4.09 -3.71 3.42
N ALA A 61 2.83 -3.51 3.79
CA ALA A 61 1.69 -3.95 2.97
C ALA A 61 1.68 -3.25 1.60
N ILE A 62 2.02 -1.97 1.54
CA ILE A 62 2.14 -1.23 0.28
C ILE A 62 3.28 -1.81 -0.57
N ALA A 63 4.44 -2.04 0.02
CA ALA A 63 5.57 -2.64 -0.69
C ALA A 63 5.20 -4.00 -1.27
N ARG A 64 4.52 -4.84 -0.49
CA ARG A 64 4.04 -6.14 -0.95
C ARG A 64 3.08 -6.00 -2.13
N ALA A 65 2.18 -5.03 -2.08
CA ALA A 65 1.23 -4.80 -3.17
C ALA A 65 1.92 -4.37 -4.47
N LEU A 66 3.08 -3.74 -4.39
CA LEU A 66 3.78 -3.17 -5.55
C LEU A 66 4.85 -4.09 -6.16
N ILE A 67 5.20 -5.21 -5.52
CA ILE A 67 6.36 -6.00 -5.95
C ILE A 67 6.23 -6.57 -7.36
N ASN A 68 5.02 -6.86 -7.80
CA ASN A 68 4.77 -7.43 -9.13
C ASN A 68 4.47 -6.34 -10.19
N ASP A 69 4.76 -5.09 -9.91
CA ASP A 69 4.51 -3.95 -10.80
C ASP A 69 3.07 -3.93 -11.33
N PRO A 70 2.06 -3.90 -10.44
CA PRO A 70 0.66 -4.02 -10.86
C PRO A 70 0.18 -2.78 -11.62
N ALA A 71 -0.76 -2.99 -12.55
CA ALA A 71 -1.44 -1.89 -13.24
C ALA A 71 -2.52 -1.25 -12.34
N LEU A 72 -3.06 -2.02 -11.40
CA LEU A 72 -4.14 -1.61 -10.51
C LEU A 72 -3.83 -2.02 -9.07
N VAL A 73 -3.97 -1.07 -8.16
CA VAL A 73 -3.85 -1.31 -6.71
C VAL A 73 -5.19 -1.01 -6.06
N LEU A 74 -5.69 -1.96 -5.29
CA LEU A 74 -6.93 -1.81 -4.52
C LEU A 74 -6.58 -1.59 -3.05
N ALA A 75 -7.12 -0.54 -2.47
CA ALA A 75 -6.90 -0.20 -1.06
C ALA A 75 -8.24 -0.02 -0.36
N ASP A 76 -8.49 -0.84 0.65
CA ASP A 76 -9.72 -0.79 1.43
C ASP A 76 -9.41 -0.18 2.80
N GLU A 77 -9.94 1.03 3.05
CA GLU A 77 -9.70 1.80 4.27
C GLU A 77 -8.22 1.80 4.67
N PRO A 78 -7.31 2.24 3.78
CA PRO A 78 -5.87 2.04 3.96
C PRO A 78 -5.26 2.75 5.18
N THR A 79 -5.98 3.68 5.79
CA THR A 79 -5.51 4.45 6.95
C THR A 79 -6.40 4.28 8.17
N GLY A 80 -7.31 3.31 8.17
CA GLY A 80 -8.38 3.19 9.17
C GLY A 80 -7.91 3.07 10.62
N ASN A 81 -6.73 2.51 10.86
CA ASN A 81 -6.19 2.30 12.21
C ASN A 81 -5.04 3.25 12.56
N LEU A 82 -4.85 4.30 11.77
CA LEU A 82 -3.74 5.23 11.93
C LEU A 82 -4.24 6.60 12.36
N ASP A 83 -3.42 7.34 13.11
CA ASP A 83 -3.71 8.74 13.38
C ASP A 83 -3.73 9.54 12.08
N SER A 84 -4.40 10.70 12.07
CA SER A 84 -4.63 11.49 10.87
C SER A 84 -3.34 11.89 10.14
N LYS A 85 -2.32 12.28 10.90
CA LYS A 85 -1.04 12.70 10.32
C LYS A 85 -0.30 11.55 9.66
N THR A 86 -0.20 10.43 10.35
CA THR A 86 0.44 9.22 9.83
C THR A 86 -0.34 8.68 8.63
N GLY A 87 -1.66 8.62 8.74
CA GLY A 87 -2.52 8.16 7.65
C GLY A 87 -2.36 8.99 6.38
N ARG A 88 -2.33 10.30 6.51
CA ARG A 88 -2.11 11.20 5.37
C ARG A 88 -0.76 10.96 4.71
N SER A 89 0.30 10.84 5.52
CA SER A 89 1.65 10.58 5.04
C SER A 89 1.74 9.25 4.27
N ILE A 90 1.13 8.21 4.81
CA ILE A 90 1.06 6.88 4.17
C ILE A 90 0.32 6.96 2.85
N PHE A 91 -0.81 7.66 2.81
CA PHE A 91 -1.60 7.78 1.60
C PHE A 91 -0.88 8.57 0.50
N GLU A 92 -0.19 9.65 0.87
CA GLU A 92 0.64 10.40 -0.07
C GLU A 92 1.76 9.55 -0.66
N LEU A 93 2.38 8.70 0.15
CA LEU A 93 3.40 7.77 -0.28
C LEU A 93 2.84 6.77 -1.30
N LEU A 94 1.70 6.16 -0.99
CA LEU A 94 1.01 5.23 -1.89
C LEU A 94 0.69 5.90 -3.23
N ARG A 95 0.10 7.08 -3.18
CA ARG A 95 -0.29 7.86 -4.36
C ARG A 95 0.93 8.17 -5.24
N ARG A 96 2.00 8.65 -4.62
CA ARG A 96 3.24 9.00 -5.33
C ARG A 96 3.86 7.79 -6.01
N LEU A 97 4.02 6.69 -5.28
CA LEU A 97 4.64 5.48 -5.83
C LEU A 97 3.83 4.89 -6.97
N CYS A 98 2.51 4.88 -6.86
CA CYS A 98 1.66 4.39 -7.94
C CYS A 98 1.74 5.29 -9.16
N ARG A 99 1.75 6.61 -8.96
CA ARG A 99 1.90 7.56 -10.07
C ARG A 99 3.23 7.38 -10.80
N GLU A 100 4.33 7.25 -10.06
CA GLU A 100 5.66 7.03 -10.63
C GLU A 100 5.75 5.72 -11.41
N ARG A 101 4.97 4.72 -11.02
CA ARG A 101 4.95 3.39 -11.65
C ARG A 101 3.87 3.24 -12.72
N GLY A 102 3.08 4.28 -12.97
CA GLY A 102 1.98 4.21 -13.92
C GLY A 102 0.82 3.33 -13.46
N ALA A 103 0.70 3.08 -12.18
CA ALA A 103 -0.39 2.27 -11.62
C ALA A 103 -1.59 3.13 -11.25
N THR A 104 -2.78 2.55 -11.39
CA THR A 104 -4.02 3.17 -10.93
C THR A 104 -4.34 2.65 -9.53
N VAL A 105 -4.73 3.55 -8.63
CA VAL A 105 -5.16 3.19 -7.28
C VAL A 105 -6.65 3.41 -7.14
N VAL A 106 -7.36 2.40 -6.68
CA VAL A 106 -8.77 2.52 -6.27
C VAL A 106 -8.82 2.38 -4.76
N VAL A 107 -9.33 3.42 -4.09
CA VAL A 107 -9.41 3.48 -2.64
C VAL A 107 -10.87 3.45 -2.22
N VAL A 108 -11.21 2.54 -1.31
CA VAL A 108 -12.52 2.51 -0.66
C VAL A 108 -12.35 3.13 0.73
N THR A 109 -13.07 4.20 1.00
CA THR A 109 -12.93 4.89 2.28
C THR A 109 -14.19 5.66 2.66
N HIS A 110 -14.41 5.82 3.97
CA HIS A 110 -15.40 6.73 4.54
C HIS A 110 -14.75 8.06 4.94
N ASN A 111 -13.44 8.18 4.81
CA ASN A 111 -12.69 9.36 5.23
C ASN A 111 -12.69 10.39 4.10
N LEU A 112 -13.41 11.49 4.31
CA LEU A 112 -13.54 12.56 3.30
C LEU A 112 -12.23 13.29 3.04
N GLU A 113 -11.36 13.42 4.02
CA GLU A 113 -10.04 14.04 3.83
C GLU A 113 -9.18 13.20 2.88
N LEU A 114 -9.25 11.89 3.03
CA LEU A 114 -8.53 10.97 2.17
C LEU A 114 -9.08 11.01 0.74
N ALA A 115 -10.41 11.01 0.62
CA ALA A 115 -11.07 11.12 -0.69
C ALA A 115 -10.64 12.40 -1.42
N ALA A 116 -10.49 13.51 -0.70
CA ALA A 116 -10.08 14.79 -1.28
C ALA A 116 -8.63 14.79 -1.80
N MET A 117 -7.82 13.81 -1.42
CA MET A 117 -6.45 13.65 -1.91
C MET A 117 -6.37 12.83 -3.20
N THR A 118 -7.47 12.29 -3.67
CA THR A 118 -7.54 11.51 -4.92
C THR A 118 -7.87 12.40 -6.10
N ASP A 119 -7.73 11.84 -7.32
CA ASP A 119 -8.01 12.59 -8.55
C ASP A 119 -9.50 12.61 -8.88
N ARG A 120 -10.25 11.60 -8.42
CA ARG A 120 -11.67 11.44 -8.73
C ARG A 120 -12.35 10.70 -7.58
N ILE A 121 -13.55 11.14 -7.24
CA ILE A 121 -14.35 10.52 -6.20
C ILE A 121 -15.63 9.97 -6.82
N VAL A 122 -15.93 8.72 -6.52
CA VAL A 122 -17.16 8.04 -6.92
C VAL A 122 -17.95 7.77 -5.65
N HIS A 123 -19.14 8.35 -5.54
CA HIS A 123 -20.03 8.16 -4.40
C HIS A 123 -20.97 7.00 -4.66
N LEU A 124 -20.94 6.02 -3.76
CA LEU A 124 -21.81 4.83 -3.84
C LEU A 124 -22.87 4.88 -2.77
N ARG A 125 -24.07 4.45 -3.14
CA ARG A 125 -25.19 4.28 -2.21
C ARG A 125 -26.01 3.07 -2.66
N ASP A 126 -26.22 2.14 -1.74
CA ASP A 126 -26.98 0.90 -2.01
C ASP A 126 -26.52 0.17 -3.27
N GLY A 127 -25.20 0.07 -3.43
CA GLY A 127 -24.60 -0.64 -4.56
C GLY A 127 -24.65 0.10 -5.89
N ARG A 128 -25.02 1.37 -5.88
CA ARG A 128 -25.11 2.18 -7.11
C ARG A 128 -24.27 3.44 -7.03
N ILE A 129 -23.74 3.87 -8.16
CA ILE A 129 -23.08 5.16 -8.29
C ILE A 129 -24.13 6.26 -8.31
N VAL A 130 -24.07 7.15 -7.33
CA VAL A 130 -25.02 8.26 -7.21
C VAL A 130 -24.42 9.60 -7.62
N ARG A 131 -23.09 9.73 -7.61
CA ARG A 131 -22.40 10.94 -8.00
C ARG A 131 -20.94 10.66 -8.29
N GLU A 132 -20.38 11.41 -9.23
CA GLU A 132 -18.94 11.43 -9.51
C GLU A 132 -18.46 12.86 -9.48
N GLU A 133 -17.23 13.06 -8.96
CA GLU A 133 -16.61 14.38 -9.00
C GLU A 133 -15.12 14.25 -9.30
N VAL A 134 -14.59 15.21 -10.07
CA VAL A 134 -13.16 15.34 -10.31
C VAL A 134 -12.60 16.30 -9.27
N VAL A 135 -11.55 15.85 -8.58
CA VAL A 135 -10.90 16.67 -7.56
C VAL A 135 -9.86 17.56 -8.23
N GLU A 136 -10.01 18.86 -8.06
CA GLU A 136 -9.03 19.83 -8.54
C GLU A 136 -7.98 20.01 -7.43
N GLY A 137 -6.73 19.72 -7.77
CA GLY A 137 -5.62 19.82 -6.83
C GLY A 137 -4.69 20.96 -7.12
#